data_7f166ad3d85012aeb259255e1b127387
#
_entry.id   7f166ad3d85012aeb259255e1b127387
#
_cell.length_a   1.000
_cell.length_b   1.000
_cell.length_c   1.000
_cell.angle_alpha   90.00
_cell.angle_beta   90.00
_cell.angle_gamma   90.00
#
_symmetry.space_group_name_H-M   'P 1'
#
loop_
_entity.id
_entity.type
_entity.pdbx_description
1 polymer ?
#
loop_
_entity_poly.entity_id
_entity_poly.type
_entity_poly.pdbx_seq_one_letter_code
_entity_poly.pdbx_strand_id
1 'polypeptide(L)'
;MRTTGSLACSWITVEAAKKITQEHTLPSEIIHKLMVFMVDELGLSAIRIHQPADRSVNSTQITHERLMTKDIPRRLNQVIIFSPEFVRYMKQSDSTCRIFDSESEPNPVNGEVNQGTLSLFMRQASGDEFQGLLELTFPSENRYPSEKDMDVLKALKELLFEQIAIYESKRRAESNKDSGEVLDYLSGLHRYETFLENIDRAIPKYVDENHQIVIICSDINHFKLVNENFGYRKGDELLRASGQLISAADNLIDACRFYSDNFIFATITENSKDEQIRAKLESMNKKNAGILQNIVSDVQVRVNSGVYVIRDVKMDAASAISYANSARKKAKVFNGMHCVIFTEEMIEEMRRADELNDELPNAIKNKNLMVYYQPKISCESEKITGAEALIRWKRENGTFVYPDQFISEFENNGNIIRLDYYVYDEVFQFIRKRLDEGLPVVPISMNVSRRHLENEDIMFYIEHLIDKYDMPTEYIEFELTESIYIDNVETALHFISRCNQMGIKISMDDFGSGYSSLNMISSIPIDVLKIDGVFMHRGKDLNKNDKIVLNNVIKMAKELNMAVLCEGVETREQVDFLKDAGCDVIQGFYFGKPMPEPAFEDFIRQYS
;
A
#
# COMPACT_ATOMS: atom_id res chain seq x y z
N MET A 1 17.62 32.37 -17.96
CA MET A 1 17.64 31.68 -19.27
C MET A 1 18.04 30.24 -19.01
N ARG A 2 17.06 29.35 -18.87
CA ARG A 2 17.31 27.91 -18.73
C ARG A 2 17.60 27.35 -20.12
N THR A 3 18.69 26.62 -20.27
CA THR A 3 19.13 26.06 -21.54
C THR A 3 18.14 25.02 -22.05
N THR A 4 17.45 25.34 -23.16
CA THR A 4 16.69 24.36 -23.93
C THR A 4 17.67 23.39 -24.57
N GLY A 5 17.67 22.14 -24.12
CA GLY A 5 18.38 21.08 -24.79
C GLY A 5 17.39 20.21 -25.53
N SER A 6 17.64 19.95 -26.78
CA SER A 6 16.84 19.06 -27.62
C SER A 6 16.82 17.67 -27.01
N LEU A 7 15.63 17.10 -26.77
CA LEU A 7 15.44 15.67 -26.70
C LEU A 7 15.96 15.10 -28.03
N ALA A 8 16.59 13.95 -28.05
CA ALA A 8 17.04 13.31 -29.30
C ALA A 8 15.86 12.87 -30.21
N CYS A 9 14.73 13.59 -30.12
CA CYS A 9 13.53 13.33 -30.89
C CYS A 9 13.69 13.80 -32.33
N SER A 10 13.47 12.92 -33.27
CA SER A 10 13.45 13.22 -34.69
C SER A 10 12.24 12.54 -35.36
N TRP A 11 11.91 12.99 -36.58
CA TRP A 11 10.90 12.32 -37.40
C TRP A 11 11.27 10.85 -37.70
N ILE A 12 12.53 10.45 -37.56
CA ILE A 12 12.98 9.06 -37.62
C ILE A 12 12.37 8.25 -36.49
N THR A 13 12.23 8.85 -35.30
CA THR A 13 11.53 8.24 -34.13
C THR A 13 10.07 7.95 -34.45
N VAL A 14 9.36 8.88 -35.12
CA VAL A 14 7.95 8.67 -35.54
C VAL A 14 7.85 7.55 -36.58
N GLU A 15 8.75 7.50 -37.56
CA GLU A 15 8.75 6.45 -38.56
C GLU A 15 9.09 5.07 -37.97
N ALA A 16 9.98 5.00 -36.97
CA ALA A 16 10.24 3.76 -36.22
C ALA A 16 9.01 3.31 -35.42
N ALA A 17 8.31 4.24 -34.76
CA ALA A 17 7.06 3.95 -34.07
C ALA A 17 5.96 3.44 -35.02
N LYS A 18 5.83 4.00 -36.22
CA LYS A 18 4.92 3.51 -37.26
C LYS A 18 5.23 2.08 -37.70
N LYS A 19 6.50 1.70 -37.81
CA LYS A 19 6.87 0.30 -38.11
C LYS A 19 6.36 -0.66 -37.04
N ILE A 20 6.44 -0.28 -35.76
CA ILE A 20 5.91 -1.10 -34.67
C ILE A 20 4.40 -1.38 -34.88
N THR A 21 3.63 -0.40 -35.36
CA THR A 21 2.20 -0.59 -35.63
C THR A 21 1.93 -1.50 -36.83
N GLN A 22 2.87 -1.66 -37.75
CA GLN A 22 2.75 -2.48 -38.94
C GLN A 22 3.23 -3.93 -38.73
N GLU A 23 4.18 -4.14 -37.84
CA GLU A 23 4.81 -5.45 -37.59
C GLU A 23 4.00 -6.37 -36.66
N HIS A 24 3.02 -5.82 -35.93
CA HIS A 24 2.24 -6.56 -34.95
C HIS A 24 0.75 -6.56 -35.29
N THR A 25 0.08 -7.67 -34.99
CA THR A 25 -1.34 -7.87 -35.32
C THR A 25 -2.30 -7.59 -34.17
N LEU A 26 -1.82 -7.65 -32.92
CA LEU A 26 -2.64 -7.43 -31.73
C LEU A 26 -2.47 -6.01 -31.20
N PRO A 27 -3.55 -5.19 -31.15
CA PRO A 27 -3.47 -3.81 -30.68
C PRO A 27 -2.89 -3.66 -29.26
N SER A 28 -3.14 -4.60 -28.37
CA SER A 28 -2.58 -4.60 -27.01
C SER A 28 -1.05 -4.75 -27.00
N GLU A 29 -0.50 -5.56 -27.89
CA GLU A 29 0.96 -5.69 -28.07
C GLU A 29 1.56 -4.43 -28.68
N ILE A 30 0.86 -3.83 -29.65
CA ILE A 30 1.27 -2.59 -30.29
C ILE A 30 1.35 -1.46 -29.25
N ILE A 31 0.30 -1.29 -28.45
CA ILE A 31 0.27 -0.27 -27.38
C ILE A 31 1.44 -0.47 -26.43
N HIS A 32 1.65 -1.70 -25.94
CA HIS A 32 2.75 -2.02 -25.03
C HIS A 32 4.13 -1.69 -25.66
N LYS A 33 4.35 -2.13 -26.88
CA LYS A 33 5.63 -1.88 -27.57
C LYS A 33 5.88 -0.41 -27.90
N LEU A 34 4.82 0.33 -28.26
CA LEU A 34 4.91 1.78 -28.43
C LEU A 34 5.30 2.48 -27.12
N MET A 35 4.68 2.08 -26.00
CA MET A 35 5.04 2.66 -24.70
C MET A 35 6.49 2.34 -24.32
N VAL A 36 6.96 1.10 -24.51
CA VAL A 36 8.35 0.71 -24.28
C VAL A 36 9.28 1.52 -25.18
N PHE A 37 8.99 1.59 -26.47
CA PHE A 37 9.77 2.35 -27.44
C PHE A 37 9.86 3.85 -27.07
N MET A 38 8.72 4.46 -26.69
CA MET A 38 8.70 5.87 -26.27
C MET A 38 9.53 6.11 -25.01
N VAL A 39 9.47 5.20 -24.05
CA VAL A 39 10.23 5.29 -22.81
C VAL A 39 11.75 5.22 -23.12
N ASP A 40 12.17 4.24 -23.90
CA ASP A 40 13.59 4.01 -24.24
C ASP A 40 14.17 5.13 -25.11
N GLU A 41 13.45 5.53 -26.18
CA GLU A 41 13.94 6.55 -27.14
C GLU A 41 13.92 7.98 -26.59
N LEU A 42 12.95 8.29 -25.71
CA LEU A 42 12.78 9.63 -25.14
C LEU A 42 13.47 9.78 -23.78
N GLY A 43 14.01 8.69 -23.22
CA GLY A 43 14.63 8.70 -21.90
C GLY A 43 13.65 9.08 -20.79
N LEU A 44 12.40 8.57 -20.87
CA LEU A 44 11.36 8.86 -19.89
C LEU A 44 11.56 8.01 -18.63
N SER A 45 11.27 8.59 -17.49
CA SER A 45 11.14 7.83 -16.24
C SER A 45 9.82 7.07 -16.16
N ALA A 46 8.76 7.62 -16.74
CA ALA A 46 7.44 6.96 -16.83
C ALA A 46 6.60 7.47 -17.99
N ILE A 47 5.68 6.62 -18.46
CA ILE A 47 4.59 6.98 -19.37
C ILE A 47 3.28 6.41 -18.83
N ARG A 48 2.23 7.22 -18.78
CA ARG A 48 0.90 6.82 -18.32
C ARG A 48 -0.17 7.32 -19.28
N ILE A 49 -1.19 6.49 -19.46
CA ILE A 49 -2.36 6.82 -20.25
C ILE A 49 -3.56 6.87 -19.30
N HIS A 50 -4.19 8.02 -19.26
CA HIS A 50 -5.40 8.28 -18.49
C HIS A 50 -6.61 8.30 -19.44
N GLN A 51 -7.63 7.53 -19.11
CA GLN A 51 -8.91 7.55 -19.80
C GLN A 51 -10.01 8.05 -18.87
N PRO A 52 -11.11 8.65 -19.37
CA PRO A 52 -12.22 9.09 -18.53
C PRO A 52 -12.73 7.94 -17.64
N ALA A 53 -12.79 8.17 -16.31
CA ALA A 53 -13.35 7.19 -15.37
C ALA A 53 -14.88 7.20 -15.40
N ASP A 54 -15.45 8.37 -15.72
CA ASP A 54 -16.85 8.61 -16.00
C ASP A 54 -16.93 9.52 -17.24
N ARG A 55 -18.13 9.95 -17.65
CA ARG A 55 -18.30 10.87 -18.78
C ARG A 55 -17.83 12.30 -18.48
N SER A 56 -17.18 12.56 -17.36
CA SER A 56 -16.69 13.87 -16.95
C SER A 56 -15.18 14.00 -17.13
N VAL A 57 -14.70 15.23 -17.33
CA VAL A 57 -13.25 15.55 -17.42
C VAL A 57 -12.62 15.62 -16.01
N ASN A 58 -13.41 15.48 -14.95
CA ASN A 58 -12.97 15.73 -13.58
C ASN A 58 -12.19 14.57 -12.99
N SER A 59 -12.41 13.37 -13.49
CA SER A 59 -11.71 12.17 -13.05
C SER A 59 -11.29 11.30 -14.24
N THR A 60 -10.12 10.67 -14.12
CA THR A 60 -9.62 9.71 -15.09
C THR A 60 -9.08 8.48 -14.38
N GLN A 61 -9.07 7.37 -15.09
CA GLN A 61 -8.42 6.14 -14.64
C GLN A 61 -7.15 5.92 -15.46
N ILE A 62 -6.06 5.56 -14.80
CA ILE A 62 -4.82 5.16 -15.49
C ILE A 62 -5.03 3.75 -16.04
N THR A 63 -5.16 3.64 -17.36
CA THR A 63 -5.45 2.37 -18.05
C THR A 63 -4.20 1.66 -18.55
N HIS A 64 -3.12 2.40 -18.81
CA HIS A 64 -1.84 1.87 -19.25
C HIS A 64 -0.70 2.62 -18.56
N GLU A 65 0.31 1.90 -18.11
CA GLU A 65 1.46 2.45 -17.41
C GLU A 65 2.73 1.67 -17.75
N ARG A 66 3.83 2.40 -17.99
CA ARG A 66 5.18 1.87 -18.09
C ARG A 66 6.13 2.71 -17.28
N LEU A 67 6.93 2.09 -16.41
CA LEU A 67 7.92 2.72 -15.55
C LEU A 67 9.30 2.21 -15.93
N MET A 68 10.30 3.10 -15.97
CA MET A 68 11.71 2.74 -16.19
C MET A 68 12.46 2.51 -14.89
N THR A 69 12.09 3.26 -13.85
CA THR A 69 12.72 3.18 -12.54
C THR A 69 11.72 2.68 -11.51
N LYS A 70 12.21 2.00 -10.49
CA LYS A 70 11.38 1.57 -9.35
C LYS A 70 10.95 2.74 -8.45
N ASP A 71 11.58 3.90 -8.60
CA ASP A 71 11.41 5.11 -7.79
C ASP A 71 10.10 5.86 -8.08
N ILE A 72 9.43 5.55 -9.20
CA ILE A 72 8.17 6.17 -9.55
C ILE A 72 7.02 5.27 -9.09
N PRO A 73 6.09 5.77 -8.25
CA PRO A 73 4.99 4.98 -7.74
C PRO A 73 4.10 4.46 -8.87
N ARG A 74 3.79 3.17 -8.82
CA ARG A 74 2.90 2.52 -9.77
C ARG A 74 1.45 2.95 -9.49
N ARG A 75 0.76 3.43 -10.54
CA ARG A 75 -0.60 3.98 -10.44
C ARG A 75 -1.61 3.31 -11.38
N LEU A 76 -1.24 2.21 -12.00
CA LEU A 76 -2.12 1.49 -12.91
C LEU A 76 -3.48 1.18 -12.24
N ASN A 77 -4.57 1.46 -12.93
CA ASN A 77 -5.95 1.32 -12.48
C ASN A 77 -6.38 2.26 -11.33
N GLN A 78 -5.57 3.23 -10.93
CA GLN A 78 -6.01 4.27 -10.00
C GLN A 78 -6.94 5.27 -10.70
N VAL A 79 -8.00 5.65 -9.99
CA VAL A 79 -8.84 6.79 -10.39
C VAL A 79 -8.21 8.05 -9.82
N ILE A 80 -7.93 9.00 -10.70
CA ILE A 80 -7.33 10.28 -10.37
C ILE A 80 -8.39 11.37 -10.48
N ILE A 81 -8.54 12.13 -9.40
CA ILE A 81 -9.41 13.32 -9.38
C ILE A 81 -8.50 14.54 -9.54
N PHE A 82 -8.68 15.27 -10.61
CA PHE A 82 -7.88 16.46 -10.89
C PHE A 82 -8.34 17.67 -10.09
N SER A 83 -7.39 18.56 -9.79
CA SER A 83 -7.72 19.85 -9.17
C SER A 83 -8.68 20.68 -10.05
N PRO A 84 -9.57 21.50 -9.46
CA PRO A 84 -10.48 22.34 -10.24
C PRO A 84 -9.77 23.29 -11.22
N GLU A 85 -8.55 23.72 -10.89
CA GLU A 85 -7.72 24.58 -11.75
C GLU A 85 -7.22 23.83 -12.96
N PHE A 86 -6.74 22.58 -12.78
CA PHE A 86 -6.30 21.73 -13.88
C PHE A 86 -7.46 21.38 -14.81
N VAL A 87 -8.63 21.05 -14.25
CA VAL A 87 -9.86 20.79 -15.03
C VAL A 87 -10.27 22.02 -15.85
N ARG A 88 -10.18 23.23 -15.26
CA ARG A 88 -10.47 24.48 -15.97
C ARG A 88 -9.51 24.69 -17.13
N TYR A 89 -8.20 24.46 -16.90
CA TYR A 89 -7.18 24.51 -17.93
C TYR A 89 -7.48 23.53 -19.07
N MET A 90 -7.79 22.28 -18.73
CA MET A 90 -8.11 21.23 -19.72
C MET A 90 -9.36 21.55 -20.56
N LYS A 91 -10.30 22.34 -20.04
CA LYS A 91 -11.52 22.77 -20.75
C LYS A 91 -11.32 24.01 -21.62
N GLN A 92 -10.42 24.90 -21.27
CA GLN A 92 -10.29 26.22 -21.88
C GLN A 92 -9.23 26.34 -22.98
N SER A 93 -8.31 25.38 -23.08
CA SER A 93 -7.17 25.56 -23.98
C SER A 93 -7.29 24.74 -25.26
N ASP A 94 -7.11 25.40 -26.39
CA ASP A 94 -6.69 24.80 -27.66
C ASP A 94 -5.25 24.23 -27.56
N SER A 95 -4.53 24.51 -26.45
CA SER A 95 -3.19 24.01 -26.19
C SER A 95 -3.27 22.54 -25.75
N THR A 96 -2.74 21.67 -26.57
CA THR A 96 -2.71 20.22 -26.37
C THR A 96 -1.77 19.76 -25.28
N CYS A 97 -0.99 20.65 -24.63
CA CYS A 97 0.09 20.28 -23.71
C CYS A 97 0.26 21.25 -22.55
N ARG A 98 0.53 20.75 -21.35
CA ARG A 98 1.03 21.52 -20.21
C ARG A 98 2.19 20.80 -19.55
N ILE A 99 3.25 21.55 -19.25
CA ILE A 99 4.41 21.09 -18.52
C ILE A 99 4.28 21.53 -17.07
N PHE A 100 4.45 20.60 -16.14
CA PHE A 100 4.55 20.87 -14.71
C PHE A 100 5.99 20.65 -14.28
N ASP A 101 6.61 21.72 -13.81
CA ASP A 101 7.94 21.68 -13.20
C ASP A 101 7.77 21.51 -11.70
N SER A 102 8.24 20.40 -11.17
CA SER A 102 8.12 20.06 -9.76
C SER A 102 8.80 21.03 -8.79
N GLU A 103 9.66 21.91 -9.26
CA GLU A 103 10.28 22.95 -8.42
C GLU A 103 9.34 24.14 -8.15
N SER A 104 8.31 24.33 -8.96
CA SER A 104 7.50 25.56 -8.91
C SER A 104 5.99 25.34 -8.72
N GLU A 105 5.45 24.18 -9.09
CA GLU A 105 4.02 23.89 -9.01
C GLU A 105 3.75 22.46 -8.54
N PRO A 106 2.76 22.23 -7.64
CA PRO A 106 2.38 20.88 -7.24
C PRO A 106 1.83 20.09 -8.43
N ASN A 107 2.18 18.81 -8.50
CA ASN A 107 1.68 17.90 -9.52
C ASN A 107 0.14 17.82 -9.42
N PRO A 108 -0.61 18.06 -10.52
CA PRO A 108 -2.07 18.09 -10.50
C PRO A 108 -2.72 16.74 -10.18
N VAL A 109 -1.93 15.65 -10.20
CA VAL A 109 -2.40 14.28 -9.98
C VAL A 109 -2.33 13.90 -8.49
N ASN A 110 -1.32 14.37 -7.75
CA ASN A 110 -1.11 13.98 -6.35
C ASN A 110 -0.99 15.16 -5.38
N GLY A 111 -0.94 16.40 -5.88
CA GLY A 111 -0.76 17.59 -5.05
C GLY A 111 0.64 17.74 -4.45
N GLU A 112 1.58 16.84 -4.77
CA GLU A 112 2.94 16.82 -4.25
C GLU A 112 3.88 17.62 -5.14
N VAL A 113 4.84 18.26 -4.51
CA VAL A 113 6.00 18.86 -5.17
C VAL A 113 7.07 17.75 -5.25
N ASN A 114 7.05 16.95 -6.30
CA ASN A 114 8.09 15.95 -6.53
C ASN A 114 9.36 16.68 -6.97
N GLN A 115 10.31 16.86 -6.08
CA GLN A 115 11.61 17.42 -6.43
C GLN A 115 12.28 16.49 -7.46
N GLY A 116 12.61 17.05 -8.59
CA GLY A 116 13.47 16.40 -9.54
C GLY A 116 12.82 15.70 -10.74
N THR A 117 11.51 15.80 -10.98
CA THR A 117 10.87 15.25 -12.19
C THR A 117 10.06 16.30 -12.93
N LEU A 118 10.05 16.23 -14.27
CA LEU A 118 9.22 17.05 -15.14
C LEU A 118 8.08 16.20 -15.69
N SER A 119 6.84 16.60 -15.43
CA SER A 119 5.65 15.92 -16.00
C SER A 119 5.03 16.74 -17.11
N LEU A 120 4.91 16.13 -18.30
CA LEU A 120 4.23 16.67 -19.46
C LEU A 120 2.90 15.98 -19.64
N PHE A 121 1.81 16.74 -19.58
CA PHE A 121 0.45 16.24 -19.82
C PHE A 121 -0.03 16.68 -21.21
N MET A 122 -0.44 15.72 -22.03
CA MET A 122 -0.92 15.93 -23.38
C MET A 122 -2.36 15.44 -23.53
N ARG A 123 -3.29 16.37 -23.72
CA ARG A 123 -4.72 16.06 -23.93
C ARG A 123 -4.95 15.38 -25.27
N GLN A 124 -5.83 14.37 -25.29
CA GLN A 124 -6.45 13.82 -26.49
C GLN A 124 -7.94 14.12 -26.50
N ALA A 125 -8.42 14.70 -27.57
CA ALA A 125 -9.84 15.02 -27.76
C ALA A 125 -10.24 14.80 -29.22
N SER A 126 -11.52 14.50 -29.45
CA SER A 126 -12.15 14.49 -30.77
C SER A 126 -13.27 15.54 -30.75
N GLY A 127 -13.03 16.70 -31.40
CA GLY A 127 -13.86 17.87 -31.20
C GLY A 127 -13.82 18.32 -29.73
N ASP A 128 -15.01 18.57 -29.15
CA ASP A 128 -15.12 18.95 -27.73
C ASP A 128 -15.09 17.77 -26.76
N GLU A 129 -15.11 16.52 -27.26
CA GLU A 129 -15.15 15.32 -26.41
C GLU A 129 -13.75 14.91 -25.95
N PHE A 130 -13.56 14.88 -24.63
CA PHE A 130 -12.31 14.42 -24.01
C PHE A 130 -12.19 12.90 -24.11
N GLN A 131 -11.13 12.43 -24.77
CA GLN A 131 -10.86 11.00 -24.97
C GLN A 131 -9.81 10.43 -24.01
N GLY A 132 -8.93 11.28 -23.49
CA GLY A 132 -7.89 10.85 -22.56
C GLY A 132 -6.75 11.85 -22.42
N LEU A 133 -5.76 11.45 -21.63
CA LEU A 133 -4.58 12.22 -21.31
C LEU A 133 -3.35 11.32 -21.35
N LEU A 134 -2.28 11.78 -21.99
CA LEU A 134 -0.95 11.17 -21.93
C LEU A 134 -0.09 11.93 -20.93
N GLU A 135 0.40 11.25 -19.91
CA GLU A 135 1.38 11.75 -18.95
C GLU A 135 2.76 11.18 -19.28
N LEU A 136 3.73 12.06 -19.51
CA LEU A 136 5.13 11.72 -19.74
C LEU A 136 5.96 12.30 -18.60
N THR A 137 6.67 11.47 -17.86
CA THR A 137 7.54 11.91 -16.77
C THR A 137 9.00 11.81 -17.21
N PHE A 138 9.73 12.92 -17.11
CA PHE A 138 11.14 13.02 -17.43
C PHE A 138 11.98 13.08 -16.14
N PRO A 139 13.21 12.53 -16.13
CA PRO A 139 14.15 12.74 -15.03
C PRO A 139 14.52 14.22 -14.89
N SER A 140 14.87 14.67 -13.69
CA SER A 140 15.20 16.08 -13.40
C SER A 140 16.38 16.64 -14.17
N GLU A 141 17.28 15.78 -14.59
CA GLU A 141 18.47 16.15 -15.37
C GLU A 141 18.14 16.45 -16.83
N ASN A 142 16.92 16.14 -17.27
CA ASN A 142 16.50 16.29 -18.64
C ASN A 142 15.84 17.66 -18.90
N ARG A 143 16.24 18.23 -20.00
CA ARG A 143 15.92 19.54 -20.55
C ARG A 143 14.45 19.60 -21.00
N TYR A 144 13.86 20.78 -20.90
CA TYR A 144 12.52 21.05 -21.44
C TYR A 144 12.43 20.65 -22.92
N PRO A 145 11.36 19.98 -23.37
CA PRO A 145 11.14 19.69 -24.78
C PRO A 145 11.16 20.98 -25.60
N SER A 146 11.89 20.99 -26.72
CA SER A 146 11.87 22.09 -27.68
C SER A 146 10.56 22.07 -28.49
N GLU A 147 10.27 23.13 -29.24
CA GLU A 147 9.10 23.14 -30.15
C GLU A 147 9.10 21.96 -31.13
N LYS A 148 10.29 21.59 -31.65
CA LYS A 148 10.45 20.45 -32.56
C LYS A 148 10.16 19.10 -31.83
N ASP A 149 10.62 18.99 -30.61
CA ASP A 149 10.34 17.80 -29.78
C ASP A 149 8.84 17.69 -29.51
N MET A 150 8.15 18.81 -29.28
CA MET A 150 6.71 18.84 -29.05
C MET A 150 5.90 18.33 -30.25
N ASP A 151 6.32 18.62 -31.47
CA ASP A 151 5.65 18.12 -32.67
C ASP A 151 5.83 16.61 -32.84
N VAL A 152 7.02 16.08 -32.51
CA VAL A 152 7.26 14.63 -32.48
C VAL A 152 6.43 13.95 -31.39
N LEU A 153 6.39 14.53 -30.20
CA LEU A 153 5.60 14.00 -29.07
C LEU A 153 4.10 13.99 -29.39
N LYS A 154 3.57 15.03 -30.06
CA LYS A 154 2.18 15.05 -30.53
C LYS A 154 1.89 13.93 -31.52
N ALA A 155 2.77 13.71 -32.49
CA ALA A 155 2.63 12.63 -33.47
C ALA A 155 2.67 11.24 -32.81
N LEU A 156 3.56 11.02 -31.85
CA LEU A 156 3.63 9.78 -31.09
C LEU A 156 2.39 9.56 -30.21
N LYS A 157 1.89 10.61 -29.58
CA LYS A 157 0.62 10.60 -28.83
C LYS A 157 -0.55 10.17 -29.73
N GLU A 158 -0.70 10.80 -30.87
CA GLU A 158 -1.78 10.46 -31.82
C GLU A 158 -1.72 9.01 -32.26
N LEU A 159 -0.52 8.52 -32.61
CA LEU A 159 -0.31 7.13 -33.00
C LEU A 159 -0.71 6.15 -31.86
N LEU A 160 -0.37 6.48 -30.61
CA LEU A 160 -0.70 5.68 -29.45
C LEU A 160 -2.22 5.65 -29.19
N PHE A 161 -2.88 6.81 -29.22
CA PHE A 161 -4.33 6.89 -29.02
C PHE A 161 -5.14 6.28 -30.18
N GLU A 162 -4.63 6.33 -31.41
CA GLU A 162 -5.21 5.60 -32.53
C GLU A 162 -5.22 4.08 -32.26
N GLN A 163 -4.11 3.51 -31.75
CA GLN A 163 -4.07 2.10 -31.40
C GLN A 163 -4.98 1.75 -30.24
N ILE A 164 -5.14 2.64 -29.27
CA ILE A 164 -6.11 2.47 -28.17
C ILE A 164 -7.53 2.46 -28.72
N ALA A 165 -7.88 3.39 -29.61
CA ALA A 165 -9.20 3.43 -30.23
C ALA A 165 -9.50 2.18 -31.06
N ILE A 166 -8.50 1.65 -31.81
CA ILE A 166 -8.62 0.39 -32.54
C ILE A 166 -8.82 -0.78 -31.56
N TYR A 167 -8.05 -0.81 -30.47
CA TYR A 167 -8.20 -1.84 -29.42
C TYR A 167 -9.59 -1.82 -28.81
N GLU A 168 -10.08 -0.65 -28.43
CA GLU A 168 -11.44 -0.50 -27.88
C GLU A 168 -12.54 -0.82 -28.89
N SER A 169 -12.35 -0.38 -30.15
CA SER A 169 -13.31 -0.66 -31.23
C SER A 169 -13.39 -2.18 -31.52
N LYS A 170 -12.24 -2.87 -31.59
CA LYS A 170 -12.21 -4.34 -31.72
C LYS A 170 -12.87 -5.00 -30.50
N ARG A 171 -12.56 -4.54 -29.30
CA ARG A 171 -13.15 -5.02 -28.05
C ARG A 171 -14.67 -4.82 -28.02
N ARG A 172 -15.19 -3.67 -28.55
CA ARG A 172 -16.63 -3.42 -28.70
C ARG A 172 -17.26 -4.26 -29.82
N ALA A 173 -16.57 -4.46 -30.94
CA ALA A 173 -17.07 -5.25 -32.05
C ALA A 173 -17.11 -6.76 -31.74
N GLU A 174 -16.15 -7.27 -30.99
CA GLU A 174 -16.15 -8.66 -30.48
C GLU A 174 -17.25 -8.87 -29.44
N SER A 175 -17.58 -7.85 -28.65
CA SER A 175 -18.71 -7.84 -27.70
C SER A 175 -20.08 -7.85 -28.39
N ASN A 176 -20.18 -7.38 -29.64
CA ASN A 176 -21.46 -7.26 -30.38
C ASN A 176 -21.78 -8.46 -31.29
N LYS A 177 -20.94 -9.51 -31.30
CA LYS A 177 -21.11 -10.60 -32.27
C LYS A 177 -22.07 -11.73 -31.87
N ASP A 178 -22.40 -11.87 -30.58
CA ASP A 178 -23.42 -12.82 -30.15
C ASP A 178 -24.25 -12.25 -29.00
N SER A 179 -25.56 -12.20 -29.17
CA SER A 179 -26.61 -11.93 -28.18
C SER A 179 -26.24 -10.85 -27.13
N GLY A 180 -26.94 -9.75 -27.05
CA GLY A 180 -26.96 -8.62 -26.09
C GLY A 180 -26.25 -8.70 -24.73
N GLU A 181 -25.50 -9.74 -24.44
CA GLU A 181 -24.70 -9.98 -23.25
C GLU A 181 -23.24 -9.58 -23.49
N VAL A 182 -22.76 -8.61 -22.73
CA VAL A 182 -21.39 -8.09 -22.84
C VAL A 182 -20.47 -8.87 -21.89
N LEU A 183 -19.69 -9.82 -22.44
CA LEU A 183 -18.78 -10.67 -21.67
C LEU A 183 -17.36 -10.10 -21.61
N ASP A 184 -16.64 -10.40 -20.52
CA ASP A 184 -15.20 -10.22 -20.43
C ASP A 184 -14.48 -11.31 -21.25
N TYR A 185 -13.66 -10.90 -22.19
CA TYR A 185 -13.02 -11.80 -23.18
C TYR A 185 -12.08 -12.82 -22.57
N LEU A 186 -11.54 -12.55 -21.38
CA LEU A 186 -10.56 -13.40 -20.72
C LEU A 186 -11.22 -14.42 -19.80
N SER A 187 -12.14 -13.98 -18.95
CA SER A 187 -12.81 -14.85 -17.98
C SER A 187 -14.08 -15.52 -18.53
N GLY A 188 -14.68 -14.97 -19.60
CA GLY A 188 -15.95 -15.42 -20.15
C GLY A 188 -17.17 -15.05 -19.29
N LEU A 189 -17.00 -14.25 -18.26
CA LEU A 189 -18.05 -13.76 -17.36
C LEU A 189 -18.64 -12.45 -17.87
N HIS A 190 -19.80 -12.04 -17.36
CA HIS A 190 -20.37 -10.73 -17.68
C HIS A 190 -19.44 -9.57 -17.31
N ARG A 191 -19.64 -8.40 -17.92
CA ARG A 191 -19.05 -7.14 -17.47
C ARG A 191 -19.80 -6.63 -16.26
N TYR A 192 -19.14 -5.75 -15.52
CA TYR A 192 -19.64 -5.23 -14.25
C TYR A 192 -21.02 -4.56 -14.38
N GLU A 193 -21.23 -3.78 -15.44
CA GLU A 193 -22.50 -3.08 -15.67
C GLU A 193 -23.66 -4.06 -15.88
N THR A 194 -23.44 -5.10 -16.70
CA THR A 194 -24.43 -6.18 -16.95
C THR A 194 -24.72 -6.96 -15.67
N PHE A 195 -23.66 -7.26 -14.91
CA PHE A 195 -23.79 -7.91 -13.61
C PHE A 195 -24.65 -7.09 -12.63
N LEU A 196 -24.40 -5.78 -12.51
CA LEU A 196 -25.20 -4.89 -11.65
C LEU A 196 -26.69 -4.95 -11.99
N GLU A 197 -27.01 -4.76 -13.29
CA GLU A 197 -28.40 -4.82 -13.77
C GLU A 197 -29.07 -6.17 -13.50
N ASN A 198 -28.32 -7.26 -13.65
CA ASN A 198 -28.84 -8.61 -13.40
C ASN A 198 -29.11 -8.83 -11.92
N ILE A 199 -28.23 -8.35 -11.03
CA ILE A 199 -28.42 -8.48 -9.58
C ILE A 199 -29.56 -7.59 -9.09
N ASP A 200 -29.67 -6.33 -9.55
CA ASP A 200 -30.80 -5.45 -9.20
C ASP A 200 -32.14 -6.04 -9.60
N ARG A 201 -32.20 -6.75 -10.76
CA ARG A 201 -33.40 -7.48 -11.17
C ARG A 201 -33.61 -8.78 -10.38
N ALA A 202 -32.56 -9.40 -9.86
CA ALA A 202 -32.64 -10.64 -9.11
C ALA A 202 -33.10 -10.41 -7.65
N ILE A 203 -32.69 -9.31 -7.03
CA ILE A 203 -33.03 -9.00 -5.62
C ILE A 203 -34.54 -9.11 -5.36
N PRO A 204 -35.44 -8.37 -6.03
CA PRO A 204 -36.87 -8.46 -5.76
C PRO A 204 -37.51 -9.79 -6.16
N LYS A 205 -36.80 -10.61 -6.96
CA LYS A 205 -37.29 -11.90 -7.42
C LYS A 205 -36.94 -13.05 -6.49
N TYR A 206 -35.79 -13.00 -5.84
CA TYR A 206 -35.21 -14.13 -5.10
C TYR A 206 -35.00 -13.85 -3.62
N VAL A 207 -35.11 -12.61 -3.13
CA VAL A 207 -35.00 -12.29 -1.71
C VAL A 207 -36.39 -12.34 -1.09
N ASP A 208 -36.65 -13.35 -0.24
CA ASP A 208 -37.89 -13.57 0.48
C ASP A 208 -37.61 -14.15 1.88
N GLU A 209 -38.66 -14.63 2.59
CA GLU A 209 -38.52 -15.22 3.92
C GLU A 209 -37.68 -16.51 3.93
N ASN A 210 -37.58 -17.21 2.81
CA ASN A 210 -36.92 -18.50 2.69
C ASN A 210 -35.57 -18.44 1.94
N HIS A 211 -35.34 -17.39 1.13
CA HIS A 211 -34.16 -17.27 0.28
C HIS A 211 -33.49 -15.92 0.45
N GLN A 212 -32.18 -15.93 0.30
CA GLN A 212 -31.32 -14.76 0.34
C GLN A 212 -30.29 -14.84 -0.80
N ILE A 213 -29.81 -13.65 -1.22
CA ILE A 213 -28.73 -13.55 -2.20
C ILE A 213 -27.42 -13.31 -1.47
N VAL A 214 -26.41 -14.06 -1.84
CA VAL A 214 -25.04 -13.91 -1.33
C VAL A 214 -24.18 -13.28 -2.41
N ILE A 215 -23.66 -12.07 -2.17
CA ILE A 215 -22.67 -11.41 -3.01
C ILE A 215 -21.29 -11.77 -2.51
N ILE A 216 -20.44 -12.26 -3.40
CA ILE A 216 -19.08 -12.70 -3.10
C ILE A 216 -18.12 -11.89 -3.97
N CYS A 217 -17.20 -11.16 -3.32
CA CYS A 217 -16.04 -10.55 -3.96
C CYS A 217 -14.81 -11.40 -3.66
N SER A 218 -14.11 -11.87 -4.66
CA SER A 218 -12.94 -12.74 -4.47
C SER A 218 -11.73 -12.25 -5.25
N ASP A 219 -10.51 -12.54 -4.72
CA ASP A 219 -9.24 -12.32 -5.40
C ASP A 219 -8.30 -13.52 -5.26
N ILE A 220 -7.27 -13.53 -6.12
CA ILE A 220 -6.19 -14.53 -6.08
C ILE A 220 -5.01 -13.91 -5.35
N ASN A 221 -4.66 -14.44 -4.18
CA ASN A 221 -3.52 -13.93 -3.45
C ASN A 221 -2.22 -14.11 -4.24
N HIS A 222 -1.32 -13.13 -4.17
CA HIS A 222 -0.03 -13.13 -4.89
C HIS A 222 -0.13 -13.19 -6.43
N PHE A 223 -1.27 -12.81 -7.03
CA PHE A 223 -1.43 -12.83 -8.49
C PHE A 223 -0.35 -12.01 -9.22
N LYS A 224 0.10 -10.89 -8.62
CA LYS A 224 1.21 -10.09 -9.15
C LYS A 224 2.50 -10.90 -9.25
N LEU A 225 2.86 -11.67 -8.21
CA LEU A 225 4.05 -12.54 -8.22
C LEU A 225 3.96 -13.62 -9.29
N VAL A 226 2.76 -14.13 -9.58
CA VAL A 226 2.57 -15.07 -10.69
C VAL A 226 2.92 -14.41 -12.02
N ASN A 227 2.46 -13.18 -12.27
CA ASN A 227 2.79 -12.44 -13.48
C ASN A 227 4.29 -12.12 -13.59
N GLU A 228 4.94 -11.79 -12.48
CA GLU A 228 6.37 -11.47 -12.42
C GLU A 228 7.24 -12.71 -12.65
N ASN A 229 6.92 -13.83 -12.02
CA ASN A 229 7.73 -15.05 -12.06
C ASN A 229 7.46 -15.91 -13.30
N PHE A 230 6.21 -15.96 -13.78
CA PHE A 230 5.79 -16.88 -14.86
C PHE A 230 5.27 -16.18 -16.12
N GLY A 231 5.23 -14.84 -16.10
CA GLY A 231 4.75 -14.00 -17.20
C GLY A 231 3.22 -13.92 -17.29
N TYR A 232 2.73 -12.90 -18.00
CA TYR A 232 1.29 -12.58 -18.12
C TYR A 232 0.46 -13.72 -18.72
N ARG A 233 1.05 -14.59 -19.56
CA ARG A 233 0.36 -15.74 -20.13
C ARG A 233 -0.13 -16.71 -19.05
N LYS A 234 0.67 -16.94 -18.01
CA LYS A 234 0.26 -17.79 -16.88
C LYS A 234 -0.79 -17.14 -16.00
N GLY A 235 -0.69 -15.81 -15.79
CA GLY A 235 -1.76 -15.05 -15.15
C GLY A 235 -3.09 -15.16 -15.90
N ASP A 236 -3.05 -15.04 -17.23
CA ASP A 236 -4.24 -15.20 -18.08
C ASP A 236 -4.85 -16.61 -17.99
N GLU A 237 -4.02 -17.66 -17.91
CA GLU A 237 -4.48 -19.03 -17.67
C GLU A 237 -5.22 -19.16 -16.33
N LEU A 238 -4.68 -18.54 -15.25
CA LEU A 238 -5.34 -18.49 -13.94
C LEU A 238 -6.68 -17.76 -14.00
N LEU A 239 -6.74 -16.61 -14.68
CA LEU A 239 -7.97 -15.82 -14.80
C LEU A 239 -9.06 -16.57 -15.57
N ARG A 240 -8.71 -17.26 -16.66
CA ARG A 240 -9.66 -18.13 -17.41
C ARG A 240 -10.18 -19.27 -16.55
N ALA A 241 -9.28 -19.95 -15.85
CA ALA A 241 -9.65 -21.04 -14.95
C ALA A 241 -10.56 -20.56 -13.81
N SER A 242 -10.26 -19.39 -13.23
CA SER A 242 -11.11 -18.78 -12.19
C SER A 242 -12.50 -18.45 -12.72
N GLY A 243 -12.62 -17.88 -13.93
CA GLY A 243 -13.91 -17.63 -14.56
C GLY A 243 -14.72 -18.91 -14.76
N GLN A 244 -14.09 -19.99 -15.22
CA GLN A 244 -14.74 -21.30 -15.38
C GLN A 244 -15.20 -21.90 -14.05
N LEU A 245 -14.38 -21.81 -13.00
CA LEU A 245 -14.73 -22.30 -11.67
C LEU A 245 -15.91 -21.54 -11.07
N ILE A 246 -15.96 -20.23 -11.26
CA ILE A 246 -17.06 -19.38 -10.78
C ILE A 246 -18.33 -19.67 -11.58
N SER A 247 -18.25 -19.82 -12.93
CA SER A 247 -19.40 -20.17 -13.77
C SER A 247 -20.02 -21.53 -13.41
N ALA A 248 -19.24 -22.42 -12.81
CA ALA A 248 -19.70 -23.75 -12.36
C ALA A 248 -20.21 -23.75 -10.91
N ALA A 249 -20.34 -22.58 -10.27
CA ALA A 249 -20.82 -22.50 -8.89
C ALA A 249 -22.32 -22.85 -8.79
N ASP A 250 -22.68 -23.61 -7.75
CA ASP A 250 -24.07 -23.98 -7.50
C ASP A 250 -24.94 -22.73 -7.22
N ASN A 251 -26.14 -22.73 -7.80
CA ASN A 251 -27.13 -21.65 -7.63
C ASN A 251 -26.61 -20.26 -8.01
N LEU A 252 -25.70 -20.20 -8.97
CA LEU A 252 -25.18 -18.95 -9.49
C LEU A 252 -26.30 -18.14 -10.15
N ILE A 253 -26.43 -16.87 -9.76
CA ILE A 253 -27.31 -15.92 -10.43
C ILE A 253 -26.56 -15.29 -11.59
N ASP A 254 -25.38 -14.73 -11.28
CA ASP A 254 -24.52 -14.06 -12.22
C ASP A 254 -23.11 -13.90 -11.68
N ALA A 255 -22.14 -13.60 -12.58
CA ALA A 255 -20.76 -13.36 -12.22
C ALA A 255 -20.09 -12.38 -13.18
N CYS A 256 -19.17 -11.58 -12.67
CA CYS A 256 -18.35 -10.69 -13.47
C CYS A 256 -16.88 -10.69 -13.00
N ARG A 257 -15.99 -10.32 -13.90
CA ARG A 257 -14.63 -9.93 -13.57
C ARG A 257 -14.57 -8.41 -13.48
N PHE A 258 -14.26 -7.89 -12.30
CA PHE A 258 -14.28 -6.45 -12.06
C PHE A 258 -13.01 -5.77 -12.61
N TYR A 259 -11.83 -6.16 -12.11
CA TYR A 259 -10.52 -5.74 -12.64
C TYR A 259 -9.43 -6.71 -12.17
N SER A 260 -8.33 -6.85 -12.94
CA SER A 260 -7.18 -7.71 -12.61
C SER A 260 -7.63 -9.14 -12.26
N ASP A 261 -7.37 -9.58 -11.03
CA ASP A 261 -7.75 -10.86 -10.44
C ASP A 261 -8.99 -10.80 -9.55
N ASN A 262 -9.71 -9.66 -9.56
CA ASN A 262 -10.91 -9.48 -8.75
C ASN A 262 -12.16 -9.95 -9.50
N PHE A 263 -12.86 -10.89 -8.89
CA PHE A 263 -14.12 -11.45 -9.38
C PHE A 263 -15.25 -11.15 -8.43
N ILE A 264 -16.44 -10.90 -8.96
CA ILE A 264 -17.67 -10.71 -8.20
C ILE A 264 -18.71 -11.68 -8.74
N PHE A 265 -19.37 -12.41 -7.86
CA PHE A 265 -20.44 -13.31 -8.24
C PHE A 265 -21.52 -13.36 -7.17
N ALA A 266 -22.72 -13.73 -7.58
CA ALA A 266 -23.89 -13.80 -6.72
C ALA A 266 -24.54 -15.18 -6.80
N THR A 267 -24.89 -15.73 -5.66
CA THR A 267 -25.57 -17.03 -5.55
C THR A 267 -26.83 -16.91 -4.70
N ILE A 268 -27.82 -17.77 -4.97
CA ILE A 268 -29.01 -17.91 -4.12
C ILE A 268 -28.71 -18.97 -3.06
N THR A 269 -29.12 -18.72 -1.83
CA THR A 269 -29.10 -19.71 -0.76
C THR A 269 -30.42 -19.68 0.01
N GLU A 270 -30.80 -20.81 0.58
CA GLU A 270 -31.87 -20.83 1.58
C GLU A 270 -31.46 -19.95 2.78
N ASN A 271 -32.42 -19.51 3.59
CA ASN A 271 -32.18 -18.65 4.75
C ASN A 271 -31.23 -19.35 5.76
N SER A 272 -29.94 -19.20 5.50
CA SER A 272 -28.84 -19.83 6.22
C SER A 272 -28.17 -18.86 7.16
N LYS A 273 -27.62 -19.36 8.28
CA LYS A 273 -26.78 -18.56 9.19
C LYS A 273 -25.44 -18.24 8.55
N ASP A 274 -24.87 -17.13 8.94
CA ASP A 274 -23.59 -16.63 8.40
C ASP A 274 -22.45 -17.64 8.55
N GLU A 275 -22.40 -18.39 9.68
CA GLU A 275 -21.39 -19.43 9.89
C GLU A 275 -21.47 -20.56 8.84
N GLN A 276 -22.70 -20.92 8.42
CA GLN A 276 -22.91 -21.97 7.41
C GLN A 276 -22.49 -21.47 6.02
N ILE A 277 -22.82 -20.23 5.68
CA ILE A 277 -22.40 -19.59 4.44
C ILE A 277 -20.87 -19.51 4.39
N ARG A 278 -20.24 -19.04 5.48
CA ARG A 278 -18.77 -18.97 5.59
C ARG A 278 -18.12 -20.33 5.40
N ALA A 279 -18.56 -21.35 6.11
CA ALA A 279 -17.99 -22.69 6.03
C ALA A 279 -18.09 -23.27 4.60
N LYS A 280 -19.22 -23.06 3.91
CA LYS A 280 -19.41 -23.48 2.51
C LYS A 280 -18.43 -22.76 1.58
N LEU A 281 -18.26 -21.45 1.72
CA LEU A 281 -17.37 -20.64 0.89
C LEU A 281 -15.88 -20.92 1.17
N GLU A 282 -15.49 -21.14 2.40
CA GLU A 282 -14.13 -21.57 2.76
C GLU A 282 -13.76 -22.91 2.10
N SER A 283 -14.71 -23.87 2.13
CA SER A 283 -14.53 -25.15 1.46
C SER A 283 -14.40 -24.97 -0.07
N MET A 284 -15.22 -24.11 -0.66
CA MET A 284 -15.14 -23.76 -2.09
C MET A 284 -13.81 -23.08 -2.44
N ASN A 285 -13.39 -22.09 -1.67
CA ASN A 285 -12.12 -21.38 -1.88
C ASN A 285 -10.93 -22.34 -1.81
N LYS A 286 -10.92 -23.24 -0.82
CA LYS A 286 -9.86 -24.25 -0.68
C LYS A 286 -9.82 -25.21 -1.88
N LYS A 287 -10.98 -25.66 -2.38
CA LYS A 287 -11.09 -26.49 -3.57
C LYS A 287 -10.58 -25.75 -4.82
N ASN A 288 -11.05 -24.51 -5.01
CA ASN A 288 -10.66 -23.68 -6.15
C ASN A 288 -9.16 -23.37 -6.12
N ALA A 289 -8.61 -22.99 -4.98
CA ALA A 289 -7.17 -22.77 -4.81
C ALA A 289 -6.36 -24.02 -5.16
N GLY A 290 -6.81 -25.22 -4.77
CA GLY A 290 -6.17 -26.48 -5.14
C GLY A 290 -6.18 -26.76 -6.64
N ILE A 291 -7.25 -26.38 -7.36
CA ILE A 291 -7.32 -26.51 -8.82
C ILE A 291 -6.39 -25.50 -9.50
N LEU A 292 -6.42 -24.23 -9.06
CA LEU A 292 -5.58 -23.16 -9.59
C LEU A 292 -4.09 -23.41 -9.33
N GLN A 293 -3.74 -24.06 -8.21
CA GLN A 293 -2.37 -24.45 -7.86
C GLN A 293 -1.72 -25.35 -8.93
N ASN A 294 -2.48 -26.16 -9.65
CA ASN A 294 -1.96 -27.00 -10.73
C ASN A 294 -1.46 -26.21 -11.96
N ILE A 295 -1.83 -24.93 -12.05
CA ILE A 295 -1.41 -24.05 -13.17
C ILE A 295 -0.03 -23.44 -12.86
N VAL A 296 0.29 -23.21 -11.56
CA VAL A 296 1.54 -22.60 -11.08
C VAL A 296 2.12 -23.46 -9.95
N SER A 297 3.33 -23.98 -10.14
CA SER A 297 3.95 -24.96 -9.21
C SER A 297 4.65 -24.32 -8.02
N ASP A 298 5.24 -23.13 -8.18
CA ASP A 298 6.22 -22.58 -7.23
C ASP A 298 5.70 -21.39 -6.41
N VAL A 299 4.46 -20.95 -6.62
CA VAL A 299 3.78 -19.92 -5.84
C VAL A 299 2.52 -20.50 -5.23
N GLN A 300 2.36 -20.37 -3.91
CA GLN A 300 1.16 -20.84 -3.23
C GLN A 300 -0.05 -19.99 -3.64
N VAL A 301 -0.99 -20.58 -4.36
CA VAL A 301 -2.24 -19.95 -4.77
C VAL A 301 -3.26 -20.03 -3.63
N ARG A 302 -3.82 -18.90 -3.24
CA ARG A 302 -4.93 -18.81 -2.28
C ARG A 302 -6.02 -17.93 -2.89
N VAL A 303 -7.27 -18.23 -2.54
CA VAL A 303 -8.43 -17.41 -2.92
C VAL A 303 -9.01 -16.79 -1.65
N ASN A 304 -9.07 -15.46 -1.60
CA ASN A 304 -9.71 -14.73 -0.51
C ASN A 304 -11.08 -14.25 -0.96
N SER A 305 -12.05 -14.28 -0.06
CA SER A 305 -13.42 -13.84 -0.35
C SER A 305 -13.97 -12.95 0.74
N GLY A 306 -14.59 -11.86 0.33
CA GLY A 306 -15.48 -11.06 1.15
C GLY A 306 -16.92 -11.25 0.72
N VAL A 307 -17.82 -11.28 1.66
CA VAL A 307 -19.21 -11.72 1.46
C VAL A 307 -20.17 -10.72 2.06
N TYR A 308 -21.22 -10.39 1.34
CA TYR A 308 -22.39 -9.71 1.86
C TYR A 308 -23.66 -10.52 1.58
N VAL A 309 -24.51 -10.66 2.58
CA VAL A 309 -25.77 -11.42 2.46
C VAL A 309 -26.92 -10.43 2.36
N ILE A 310 -27.56 -10.37 1.19
CA ILE A 310 -28.74 -9.53 0.96
C ILE A 310 -29.97 -10.20 1.56
N ARG A 311 -30.53 -9.57 2.59
CA ARG A 311 -31.75 -9.99 3.30
C ARG A 311 -32.89 -8.99 3.14
N ASP A 312 -32.58 -7.76 2.70
CA ASP A 312 -33.56 -6.71 2.47
C ASP A 312 -33.71 -6.45 0.96
N VAL A 313 -34.93 -6.56 0.45
CA VAL A 313 -35.30 -6.29 -0.95
C VAL A 313 -35.03 -4.84 -1.39
N LYS A 314 -34.82 -3.93 -0.44
CA LYS A 314 -34.49 -2.52 -0.72
C LYS A 314 -33.01 -2.29 -0.95
N MET A 315 -32.16 -3.30 -0.70
CA MET A 315 -30.73 -3.21 -0.96
C MET A 315 -30.48 -3.12 -2.46
N ASP A 316 -29.61 -2.21 -2.89
CA ASP A 316 -29.13 -2.15 -4.26
C ASP A 316 -27.84 -2.97 -4.43
N ALA A 317 -27.60 -3.43 -5.66
CA ALA A 317 -26.45 -4.28 -5.98
C ALA A 317 -25.11 -3.57 -5.72
N ALA A 318 -24.99 -2.28 -6.02
CA ALA A 318 -23.74 -1.52 -5.88
C ALA A 318 -23.32 -1.42 -4.41
N SER A 319 -24.28 -1.09 -3.51
CA SER A 319 -24.04 -1.07 -2.08
C SER A 319 -23.66 -2.44 -1.53
N ALA A 320 -24.37 -3.51 -1.94
CA ALA A 320 -24.07 -4.87 -1.52
C ALA A 320 -22.64 -5.31 -1.95
N ILE A 321 -22.22 -4.96 -3.16
CA ILE A 321 -20.86 -5.23 -3.67
C ILE A 321 -19.83 -4.42 -2.86
N SER A 322 -20.10 -3.16 -2.55
CA SER A 322 -19.20 -2.33 -1.74
C SER A 322 -18.94 -2.97 -0.37
N TYR A 323 -19.99 -3.46 0.28
CA TYR A 323 -19.89 -4.17 1.57
C TYR A 323 -19.10 -5.48 1.45
N ALA A 324 -19.40 -6.30 0.44
CA ALA A 324 -18.66 -7.54 0.17
C ALA A 324 -17.17 -7.26 -0.11
N ASN A 325 -16.86 -6.20 -0.87
CA ASN A 325 -15.48 -5.83 -1.17
C ASN A 325 -14.72 -5.34 0.07
N SER A 326 -15.39 -4.64 0.98
CA SER A 326 -14.81 -4.23 2.26
C SER A 326 -14.47 -5.44 3.14
N ALA A 327 -15.35 -6.43 3.18
CA ALA A 327 -15.08 -7.71 3.85
C ALA A 327 -13.89 -8.46 3.21
N ARG A 328 -13.77 -8.43 1.85
CA ARG A 328 -12.63 -9.03 1.13
C ARG A 328 -11.29 -8.39 1.50
N LYS A 329 -11.24 -7.06 1.63
CA LYS A 329 -10.03 -6.36 2.07
C LYS A 329 -9.60 -6.84 3.46
N LYS A 330 -10.53 -7.05 4.39
CA LYS A 330 -10.24 -7.63 5.72
C LYS A 330 -9.74 -9.07 5.63
N ALA A 331 -10.33 -9.91 4.77
CA ALA A 331 -9.87 -11.29 4.58
C ALA A 331 -8.40 -11.38 4.13
N LYS A 332 -7.90 -10.35 3.44
CA LYS A 332 -6.51 -10.28 2.96
C LYS A 332 -5.51 -9.96 4.07
N VAL A 333 -5.92 -9.19 5.07
CA VAL A 333 -5.06 -8.74 6.18
C VAL A 333 -4.92 -9.82 7.26
N PHE A 334 -5.97 -10.60 7.52
CA PHE A 334 -5.94 -11.64 8.55
C PHE A 334 -5.33 -12.93 8.02
N ASN A 335 -4.07 -13.20 8.37
CA ASN A 335 -3.39 -14.46 8.08
C ASN A 335 -4.22 -15.65 8.63
N GLY A 336 -4.84 -16.41 7.71
CA GLY A 336 -5.61 -17.62 8.04
C GLY A 336 -7.13 -17.53 7.78
N MET A 337 -7.72 -16.37 7.66
CA MET A 337 -9.13 -16.22 7.26
C MET A 337 -9.22 -15.98 5.76
N HIS A 338 -9.69 -16.97 5.02
CA HIS A 338 -9.88 -16.86 3.57
C HIS A 338 -11.29 -16.42 3.15
N CYS A 339 -12.19 -16.23 4.12
CA CYS A 339 -13.56 -15.79 3.89
C CYS A 339 -14.06 -14.95 5.05
N VAL A 340 -14.47 -13.72 4.79
CA VAL A 340 -15.03 -12.79 5.77
C VAL A 340 -16.42 -12.38 5.32
N ILE A 341 -17.40 -12.54 6.21
CA ILE A 341 -18.76 -12.02 5.99
C ILE A 341 -18.83 -10.61 6.57
N PHE A 342 -19.42 -9.70 5.81
CA PHE A 342 -19.63 -8.32 6.21
C PHE A 342 -20.63 -8.24 7.36
N THR A 343 -20.31 -7.46 8.38
CA THR A 343 -21.18 -7.21 9.54
C THR A 343 -21.49 -5.71 9.69
N GLU A 344 -22.53 -5.38 10.45
CA GLU A 344 -22.87 -3.96 10.70
C GLU A 344 -21.74 -3.23 11.47
N GLU A 345 -20.98 -3.95 12.31
CA GLU A 345 -19.83 -3.37 12.99
C GLU A 345 -18.76 -2.86 11.98
N MET A 346 -18.65 -3.49 10.83
CA MET A 346 -17.73 -3.03 9.77
C MET A 346 -18.14 -1.69 9.16
N ILE A 347 -19.43 -1.35 9.13
CA ILE A 347 -19.90 -0.02 8.70
C ILE A 347 -19.37 1.04 9.66
N GLU A 348 -19.52 0.79 10.96
CA GLU A 348 -19.01 1.72 11.98
C GLU A 348 -17.49 1.83 11.97
N GLU A 349 -16.76 0.74 11.70
CA GLU A 349 -15.31 0.78 11.53
C GLU A 349 -14.92 1.60 10.30
N MET A 350 -15.58 1.40 9.16
CA MET A 350 -15.33 2.19 7.94
C MET A 350 -15.60 3.68 8.18
N ARG A 351 -16.74 4.00 8.78
CA ARG A 351 -17.09 5.40 9.11
C ARG A 351 -16.04 6.05 10.03
N ARG A 352 -15.58 5.30 11.05
CA ARG A 352 -14.51 5.78 11.94
C ARG A 352 -13.20 5.98 11.20
N ALA A 353 -12.85 5.07 10.28
CA ALA A 353 -11.67 5.18 9.46
C ALA A 353 -11.71 6.43 8.56
N ASP A 354 -12.84 6.68 7.90
CA ASP A 354 -13.04 7.87 7.08
C ASP A 354 -12.96 9.15 7.92
N GLU A 355 -13.61 9.17 9.10
CA GLU A 355 -13.53 10.31 10.02
C GLU A 355 -12.08 10.60 10.45
N LEU A 356 -11.31 9.57 10.81
CA LEU A 356 -9.90 9.73 11.20
C LEU A 356 -9.02 10.24 10.06
N ASN A 357 -9.29 9.77 8.83
CA ASN A 357 -8.59 10.25 7.63
C ASN A 357 -8.85 11.74 7.37
N ASP A 358 -10.09 12.17 7.50
CA ASP A 358 -10.48 13.58 7.32
C ASP A 358 -9.95 14.47 8.45
N GLU A 359 -9.85 13.96 9.67
CA GLU A 359 -9.34 14.69 10.84
C GLU A 359 -7.79 14.83 10.83
N LEU A 360 -7.03 13.89 10.23
CA LEU A 360 -5.56 13.85 10.33
C LEU A 360 -4.86 15.15 9.92
N PRO A 361 -5.19 15.82 8.78
CA PRO A 361 -4.53 17.06 8.39
C PRO A 361 -4.69 18.18 9.44
N ASN A 362 -5.88 18.26 10.03
CA ASN A 362 -6.17 19.23 11.09
C ASN A 362 -5.50 18.85 12.41
N ALA A 363 -5.42 17.56 12.73
CA ALA A 363 -4.74 17.07 13.92
C ALA A 363 -3.25 17.39 13.91
N ILE A 364 -2.59 17.24 12.75
CA ILE A 364 -1.19 17.65 12.55
C ILE A 364 -1.06 19.18 12.73
N LYS A 365 -1.88 19.95 12.03
CA LYS A 365 -1.82 21.42 12.05
C LYS A 365 -2.05 22.01 13.44
N ASN A 366 -2.99 21.46 14.21
CA ASN A 366 -3.39 21.93 15.52
C ASN A 366 -2.56 21.32 16.67
N LYS A 367 -1.55 20.49 16.34
CA LYS A 367 -0.72 19.76 17.32
C LYS A 367 -1.55 18.89 18.28
N ASN A 368 -2.62 18.28 17.77
CA ASN A 368 -3.45 17.32 18.50
C ASN A 368 -2.80 15.92 18.58
N LEU A 369 -1.76 15.70 17.78
CA LEU A 369 -0.88 14.55 17.86
C LEU A 369 0.27 14.87 18.80
N MET A 370 0.52 13.98 19.75
CA MET A 370 1.56 14.16 20.77
C MET A 370 2.47 12.94 20.79
N VAL A 371 3.78 13.17 20.85
CA VAL A 371 4.74 12.10 21.04
C VAL A 371 4.87 11.82 22.53
N TYR A 372 4.64 10.57 22.93
CA TYR A 372 4.93 10.05 24.25
C TYR A 372 6.21 9.23 24.17
N TYR A 373 6.96 9.21 25.26
CA TYR A 373 8.22 8.49 25.36
C TYR A 373 8.11 7.39 26.39
N GLN A 374 8.46 6.15 26.01
CA GLN A 374 8.56 5.04 26.94
C GLN A 374 10.02 4.73 27.21
N PRO A 375 10.46 4.77 28.47
CA PRO A 375 11.87 4.61 28.80
C PRO A 375 12.37 3.18 28.56
N LYS A 376 13.58 3.08 28.01
CA LYS A 376 14.38 1.87 27.86
C LYS A 376 15.44 1.87 28.97
N ILE A 377 15.49 0.82 29.78
CA ILE A 377 16.32 0.74 31.01
C ILE A 377 17.34 -0.36 30.88
N SER A 378 18.59 -0.08 31.24
CA SER A 378 19.64 -1.11 31.32
C SER A 378 19.30 -2.13 32.39
N CYS A 379 19.35 -3.41 32.05
CA CYS A 379 19.17 -4.51 33.00
C CYS A 379 20.23 -4.52 34.10
N GLU A 380 21.46 -4.13 33.77
CA GLU A 380 22.59 -4.18 34.70
C GLU A 380 22.56 -3.00 35.69
N SER A 381 22.48 -1.78 35.18
CA SER A 381 22.65 -0.55 35.99
C SER A 381 21.33 0.04 36.47
N GLU A 382 20.19 -0.41 35.94
CA GLU A 382 18.85 0.16 36.14
C GLU A 382 18.76 1.66 35.78
N LYS A 383 19.65 2.14 34.90
CA LYS A 383 19.66 3.51 34.37
C LYS A 383 19.00 3.57 33.01
N ILE A 384 18.51 4.76 32.66
CA ILE A 384 17.95 5.01 31.33
C ILE A 384 19.04 4.90 30.26
N THR A 385 18.74 4.16 29.19
CA THR A 385 19.65 3.98 28.04
C THR A 385 19.04 4.47 26.73
N GLY A 386 17.73 4.76 26.71
CA GLY A 386 17.02 5.24 25.55
C GLY A 386 15.53 5.40 25.84
N ALA A 387 14.75 5.67 24.81
CA ALA A 387 13.29 5.65 24.86
C ALA A 387 12.70 5.31 23.51
N GLU A 388 11.47 4.83 23.51
CA GLU A 388 10.66 4.66 22.31
C GLU A 388 9.65 5.80 22.18
N ALA A 389 9.56 6.39 20.97
CA ALA A 389 8.61 7.43 20.62
C ALA A 389 7.28 6.79 20.18
N LEU A 390 6.22 7.06 20.92
CA LEU A 390 4.90 6.49 20.75
C LEU A 390 3.87 7.58 20.53
N ILE A 391 3.23 7.58 19.37
CA ILE A 391 2.21 8.59 19.03
C ILE A 391 0.95 8.43 19.89
N ARG A 392 0.37 9.57 20.28
CA ARG A 392 -0.94 9.67 20.96
C ARG A 392 -1.74 10.76 20.29
N TRP A 393 -2.99 10.50 20.00
CA TRP A 393 -3.88 11.47 19.38
C TRP A 393 -4.93 11.93 20.38
N LYS A 394 -4.87 13.20 20.76
CA LYS A 394 -5.84 13.84 21.65
C LYS A 394 -6.70 14.81 20.86
N ARG A 395 -7.98 14.48 20.68
CA ARG A 395 -8.94 15.37 20.00
C ARG A 395 -9.19 16.64 20.82
N GLU A 396 -9.70 17.69 20.18
CA GLU A 396 -10.02 18.97 20.83
C GLU A 396 -11.02 18.84 21.99
N ASN A 397 -11.92 17.87 21.90
CA ASN A 397 -12.86 17.54 22.97
C ASN A 397 -12.22 16.82 24.19
N GLY A 398 -10.92 16.59 24.15
CA GLY A 398 -10.14 15.94 25.21
C GLY A 398 -10.13 14.41 25.15
N THR A 399 -10.85 13.77 24.22
CA THR A 399 -10.81 12.32 24.05
C THR A 399 -9.52 11.86 23.37
N PHE A 400 -9.03 10.67 23.78
CA PHE A 400 -7.88 10.05 23.15
C PHE A 400 -8.33 9.06 22.07
N VAL A 401 -7.65 9.09 20.92
CA VAL A 401 -7.68 8.03 19.91
C VAL A 401 -6.38 7.24 20.06
N TYR A 402 -6.47 5.96 20.31
CA TYR A 402 -5.31 5.10 20.55
C TYR A 402 -4.73 4.57 19.23
N PRO A 403 -3.41 4.26 19.17
CA PRO A 403 -2.71 3.80 17.96
C PRO A 403 -3.38 2.61 17.26
N ASP A 404 -3.89 1.64 18.00
CA ASP A 404 -4.62 0.47 17.49
C ASP A 404 -5.88 0.82 16.67
N GLN A 405 -6.42 2.01 16.87
CA GLN A 405 -7.61 2.49 16.18
C GLN A 405 -7.32 3.15 14.83
N PHE A 406 -6.07 3.63 14.58
CA PHE A 406 -5.76 4.39 13.36
C PHE A 406 -4.51 3.91 12.60
N ILE A 407 -3.52 3.27 13.25
CA ILE A 407 -2.27 2.88 12.60
C ILE A 407 -2.54 1.96 11.41
N SER A 408 -3.28 0.85 11.63
CA SER A 408 -3.59 -0.11 10.57
C SER A 408 -4.35 0.51 9.40
N GLU A 409 -5.25 1.45 9.67
CA GLU A 409 -5.98 2.16 8.62
C GLU A 409 -5.06 3.10 7.84
N PHE A 410 -4.21 3.84 8.53
CA PHE A 410 -3.26 4.76 7.88
C PHE A 410 -2.17 4.01 7.10
N GLU A 411 -1.78 2.82 7.52
CA GLU A 411 -0.94 1.94 6.72
C GLU A 411 -1.63 1.49 5.43
N ASN A 412 -2.92 1.13 5.50
CA ASN A 412 -3.69 0.67 4.35
C ASN A 412 -3.86 1.75 3.28
N ASN A 413 -4.09 3.00 3.67
CA ASN A 413 -4.36 4.12 2.76
C ASN A 413 -3.13 5.02 2.49
N GLY A 414 -1.99 4.79 3.16
CA GLY A 414 -0.73 5.53 2.99
C GLY A 414 -0.60 6.79 3.84
N ASN A 415 -1.62 7.19 4.63
CA ASN A 415 -1.52 8.34 5.55
C ASN A 415 -0.51 8.14 6.67
N ILE A 416 -0.09 6.89 6.91
CA ILE A 416 0.96 6.57 7.89
C ILE A 416 2.27 7.32 7.58
N ILE A 417 2.61 7.51 6.29
CA ILE A 417 3.81 8.25 5.88
C ILE A 417 3.80 9.68 6.43
N ARG A 418 2.65 10.35 6.35
CA ARG A 418 2.51 11.72 6.88
C ARG A 418 2.58 11.76 8.40
N LEU A 419 2.03 10.75 9.06
CA LEU A 419 2.07 10.60 10.51
C LEU A 419 3.51 10.35 10.99
N ASP A 420 4.23 9.42 10.36
CA ASP A 420 5.60 9.08 10.72
C ASP A 420 6.54 10.29 10.52
N TYR A 421 6.41 11.01 9.40
CA TYR A 421 7.18 12.23 9.18
C TYR A 421 6.91 13.30 10.25
N TYR A 422 5.67 13.44 10.71
CA TYR A 422 5.34 14.32 11.83
C TYR A 422 6.04 13.86 13.12
N VAL A 423 5.98 12.56 13.43
CA VAL A 423 6.65 11.99 14.62
C VAL A 423 8.16 12.22 14.56
N TYR A 424 8.79 11.97 13.40
CA TYR A 424 10.23 12.16 13.24
C TYR A 424 10.63 13.63 13.46
N ASP A 425 9.90 14.58 12.88
CA ASP A 425 10.17 16.01 13.06
C ASP A 425 10.03 16.43 14.54
N GLU A 426 9.00 15.99 15.26
CA GLU A 426 8.80 16.28 16.70
C GLU A 426 9.90 15.64 17.56
N VAL A 427 10.34 14.40 17.27
CA VAL A 427 11.45 13.75 18.00
C VAL A 427 12.77 14.46 17.76
N PHE A 428 13.09 14.81 16.52
CA PHE A 428 14.30 15.56 16.18
C PHE A 428 14.30 16.94 16.86
N GLN A 429 13.17 17.64 16.87
CA GLN A 429 13.02 18.91 17.57
C GLN A 429 13.27 18.75 19.08
N PHE A 430 12.72 17.71 19.70
CA PHE A 430 12.92 17.42 21.12
C PHE A 430 14.39 17.18 21.46
N ILE A 431 15.08 16.32 20.69
CA ILE A 431 16.50 16.02 20.92
C ILE A 431 17.33 17.30 20.74
N ARG A 432 17.13 18.06 19.65
CA ARG A 432 17.89 19.28 19.37
C ARG A 432 17.73 20.32 20.49
N LYS A 433 16.51 20.55 20.95
CA LYS A 433 16.22 21.47 22.09
C LYS A 433 17.06 21.11 23.30
N ARG A 434 17.11 19.82 23.66
CA ARG A 434 17.87 19.35 24.83
C ARG A 434 19.38 19.48 24.65
N LEU A 435 19.90 19.23 23.46
CA LEU A 435 21.31 19.43 23.12
C LEU A 435 21.70 20.89 23.23
N ASP A 436 20.87 21.80 22.71
CA ASP A 436 21.10 23.25 22.77
C ASP A 436 21.08 23.82 24.23
N GLU A 437 20.23 23.22 25.06
CA GLU A 437 20.15 23.56 26.49
C GLU A 437 21.23 22.86 27.35
N GLY A 438 22.07 21.99 26.74
CA GLY A 438 23.10 21.23 27.46
C GLY A 438 22.53 20.21 28.45
N LEU A 439 21.30 19.75 28.22
CA LEU A 439 20.63 18.76 29.07
C LEU A 439 21.00 17.32 28.65
N PRO A 440 20.92 16.35 29.58
CA PRO A 440 21.13 14.95 29.22
C PRO A 440 20.20 14.48 28.11
N VAL A 441 20.75 13.83 27.11
CA VAL A 441 20.02 13.23 25.96
C VAL A 441 20.23 11.72 25.95
N VAL A 442 19.21 10.99 25.59
CA VAL A 442 19.27 9.54 25.36
C VAL A 442 18.79 9.23 23.94
N PRO A 443 19.26 8.15 23.33
CA PRO A 443 18.76 7.69 22.03
C PRO A 443 17.25 7.48 22.05
N ILE A 444 16.57 7.90 20.96
CA ILE A 444 15.14 7.73 20.82
C ILE A 444 14.87 6.88 19.57
N SER A 445 14.14 5.79 19.77
CA SER A 445 13.70 4.95 18.67
C SER A 445 12.35 5.40 18.13
N MET A 446 12.21 5.26 16.83
CA MET A 446 11.01 5.61 16.06
C MET A 446 10.63 4.45 15.16
N ASN A 447 9.33 4.13 15.13
CA ASN A 447 8.78 3.10 14.27
C ASN A 447 8.84 3.50 12.79
N VAL A 448 9.10 2.54 11.91
CA VAL A 448 9.09 2.71 10.44
C VAL A 448 8.03 1.80 9.86
N SER A 449 6.99 2.38 9.28
CA SER A 449 5.99 1.59 8.57
C SER A 449 6.55 0.96 7.28
N ARG A 450 6.06 -0.24 6.94
CA ARG A 450 6.38 -0.91 5.67
C ARG A 450 6.12 -0.05 4.43
N ARG A 451 5.21 0.93 4.51
CA ARG A 451 4.90 1.85 3.41
C ARG A 451 6.07 2.72 3.01
N HIS A 452 6.95 3.04 3.94
CA HIS A 452 8.17 3.78 3.64
C HIS A 452 9.16 2.98 2.78
N LEU A 453 9.18 1.66 2.95
CA LEU A 453 10.08 0.81 2.18
C LEU A 453 9.59 0.55 0.74
N GLU A 454 8.32 0.85 0.46
CA GLU A 454 7.79 0.85 -0.91
C GLU A 454 8.26 2.07 -1.72
N ASN A 455 8.75 3.13 -1.05
CA ASN A 455 9.25 4.38 -1.61
C ASN A 455 10.60 4.74 -1.00
N GLU A 456 11.61 5.03 -1.80
CA GLU A 456 12.94 5.44 -1.32
C GLU A 456 12.97 6.84 -0.68
N ASP A 457 11.85 7.56 -0.66
CA ASP A 457 11.73 8.95 -0.18
C ASP A 457 12.06 9.11 1.32
N ILE A 458 11.91 8.04 2.12
CA ILE A 458 12.20 8.09 3.56
C ILE A 458 13.65 8.49 3.84
N MET A 459 14.63 7.98 3.07
CA MET A 459 16.04 8.31 3.31
C MET A 459 16.34 9.77 3.05
N PHE A 460 15.78 10.35 1.98
CA PHE A 460 15.90 11.78 1.72
C PHE A 460 15.29 12.62 2.82
N TYR A 461 14.16 12.20 3.37
CA TYR A 461 13.53 12.89 4.47
C TYR A 461 14.34 12.83 5.77
N ILE A 462 14.90 11.66 6.10
CA ILE A 462 15.78 11.48 7.25
C ILE A 462 17.05 12.34 7.11
N GLU A 463 17.71 12.30 5.96
CA GLU A 463 18.88 13.14 5.66
C GLU A 463 18.55 14.64 5.80
N HIS A 464 17.39 15.06 5.28
CA HIS A 464 16.91 16.44 5.45
C HIS A 464 16.70 16.82 6.93
N LEU A 465 16.14 15.93 7.75
CA LEU A 465 15.97 16.21 9.19
C LEU A 465 17.31 16.28 9.92
N ILE A 466 18.26 15.40 9.58
CA ILE A 466 19.62 15.43 10.14
C ILE A 466 20.27 16.78 9.85
N ASP A 467 20.22 17.21 8.59
CA ASP A 467 20.78 18.50 8.19
C ASP A 467 20.04 19.69 8.84
N LYS A 468 18.70 19.65 8.85
CA LYS A 468 17.85 20.72 9.42
C LYS A 468 18.12 20.96 10.90
N TYR A 469 18.35 19.90 11.66
CA TYR A 469 18.52 19.95 13.11
C TYR A 469 19.98 19.80 13.55
N ASP A 470 20.95 19.73 12.64
CA ASP A 470 22.36 19.41 12.94
C ASP A 470 22.43 18.24 13.95
N MET A 471 21.80 17.12 13.59
CA MET A 471 21.48 16.04 14.51
C MET A 471 22.59 15.00 14.59
N PRO A 472 23.19 14.76 15.77
CA PRO A 472 24.07 13.62 15.97
C PRO A 472 23.28 12.30 15.85
N THR A 473 23.67 11.47 14.90
CA THR A 473 22.92 10.25 14.53
C THR A 473 22.90 9.19 15.62
N GLU A 474 23.81 9.26 16.59
CA GLU A 474 23.88 8.39 17.76
C GLU A 474 22.66 8.46 18.69
N TYR A 475 21.84 9.54 18.56
CA TYR A 475 20.58 9.70 19.30
C TYR A 475 19.36 9.19 18.54
N ILE A 476 19.55 8.67 17.33
CA ILE A 476 18.48 8.20 16.46
C ILE A 476 18.55 6.67 16.34
N GLU A 477 17.40 6.04 16.51
CA GLU A 477 17.20 4.61 16.29
C GLU A 477 15.91 4.40 15.51
N PHE A 478 15.88 3.47 14.53
CA PHE A 478 14.66 3.10 13.82
C PHE A 478 14.27 1.66 14.13
N GLU A 479 12.98 1.43 14.33
CA GLU A 479 12.40 0.13 14.63
C GLU A 479 11.62 -0.40 13.41
N LEU A 480 11.96 -1.61 12.98
CA LEU A 480 11.31 -2.31 11.88
C LEU A 480 10.68 -3.58 12.41
N THR A 481 9.39 -3.79 12.18
CA THR A 481 8.72 -5.03 12.59
C THR A 481 9.19 -6.22 11.78
N GLU A 482 9.12 -7.42 12.37
CA GLU A 482 9.51 -8.68 11.74
C GLU A 482 8.85 -8.89 10.36
N SER A 483 7.57 -8.51 10.21
CA SER A 483 6.80 -8.68 8.96
C SER A 483 7.38 -7.91 7.77
N ILE A 484 8.03 -6.79 8.02
CA ILE A 484 8.65 -5.96 6.98
C ILE A 484 9.75 -6.72 6.23
N TYR A 485 10.52 -7.53 6.96
CA TYR A 485 11.60 -8.33 6.37
C TYR A 485 11.08 -9.50 5.52
N ILE A 486 9.89 -10.02 5.84
CA ILE A 486 9.30 -11.14 5.09
C ILE A 486 8.77 -10.67 3.74
N ASP A 487 8.15 -9.50 3.70
CA ASP A 487 7.44 -9.00 2.54
C ASP A 487 8.38 -8.42 1.46
N ASN A 488 9.50 -7.79 1.85
CA ASN A 488 10.43 -7.16 0.93
C ASN A 488 11.87 -7.07 1.47
N VAL A 489 12.55 -8.21 1.54
CA VAL A 489 13.91 -8.36 2.10
C VAL A 489 14.92 -7.40 1.47
N GLU A 490 14.92 -7.25 0.14
CA GLU A 490 15.91 -6.43 -0.58
C GLU A 490 15.81 -4.95 -0.19
N THR A 491 14.58 -4.42 -0.15
CA THR A 491 14.35 -3.01 0.21
C THR A 491 14.65 -2.74 1.68
N ALA A 492 14.29 -3.68 2.57
CA ALA A 492 14.63 -3.58 3.99
C ALA A 492 16.15 -3.56 4.19
N LEU A 493 16.89 -4.47 3.54
CA LEU A 493 18.36 -4.49 3.61
C LEU A 493 19.00 -3.22 3.05
N HIS A 494 18.44 -2.64 1.99
CA HIS A 494 18.92 -1.36 1.45
C HIS A 494 18.73 -0.22 2.47
N PHE A 495 17.54 -0.11 3.06
CA PHE A 495 17.27 0.88 4.11
C PHE A 495 18.23 0.74 5.31
N ILE A 496 18.38 -0.48 5.84
CA ILE A 496 19.29 -0.77 6.96
C ILE A 496 20.73 -0.38 6.61
N SER A 497 21.20 -0.77 5.42
CA SER A 497 22.55 -0.46 4.96
C SER A 497 22.80 1.07 4.93
N ARG A 498 21.82 1.84 4.45
CA ARG A 498 21.91 3.32 4.43
C ARG A 498 21.93 3.89 5.85
N CYS A 499 21.06 3.44 6.75
CA CYS A 499 21.04 3.85 8.15
C CYS A 499 22.38 3.54 8.85
N ASN A 500 22.93 2.32 8.67
CA ASN A 500 24.20 1.93 9.23
C ASN A 500 25.38 2.78 8.72
N GLN A 501 25.38 3.17 7.43
CA GLN A 501 26.39 4.08 6.85
C GLN A 501 26.34 5.46 7.51
N MET A 502 25.17 5.90 7.96
CA MET A 502 24.96 7.17 8.67
C MET A 502 25.21 7.06 10.18
N GLY A 503 25.47 5.85 10.70
CA GLY A 503 25.63 5.61 12.14
C GLY A 503 24.32 5.58 12.93
N ILE A 504 23.18 5.40 12.25
CA ILE A 504 21.86 5.26 12.85
C ILE A 504 21.64 3.77 13.19
N LYS A 505 21.20 3.50 14.42
CA LYS A 505 20.90 2.14 14.88
C LYS A 505 19.58 1.64 14.35
N ILE A 506 19.52 0.33 14.08
CA ILE A 506 18.30 -0.36 13.65
C ILE A 506 17.95 -1.46 14.64
N SER A 507 16.69 -1.47 15.06
CA SER A 507 16.10 -2.50 15.90
C SER A 507 15.08 -3.33 15.11
N MET A 508 15.09 -4.64 15.34
CA MET A 508 13.99 -5.51 14.91
C MET A 508 12.96 -5.59 16.02
N ASP A 509 11.73 -5.19 15.69
CA ASP A 509 10.60 -5.15 16.62
C ASP A 509 9.67 -6.36 16.50
N ASP A 510 8.87 -6.60 17.55
CA ASP A 510 7.85 -7.65 17.66
C ASP A 510 8.39 -9.09 17.44
N PHE A 511 9.66 -9.35 17.76
CA PHE A 511 10.24 -10.67 17.55
C PHE A 511 9.51 -11.76 18.36
N GLY A 512 8.98 -12.75 17.62
CA GLY A 512 8.27 -13.90 18.17
C GLY A 512 6.77 -13.76 18.26
N SER A 513 6.20 -12.64 17.81
CA SER A 513 4.74 -12.47 17.64
C SER A 513 4.21 -13.15 16.37
N GLY A 514 5.08 -13.48 15.41
CA GLY A 514 4.77 -14.02 14.10
C GLY A 514 5.47 -15.34 13.75
N TYR A 515 5.60 -15.62 12.45
CA TYR A 515 6.29 -16.79 11.91
C TYR A 515 7.78 -16.49 11.64
N SER A 516 8.54 -16.21 12.69
CA SER A 516 9.98 -15.93 12.55
C SER A 516 10.73 -17.12 11.94
N SER A 517 11.39 -16.88 10.82
CA SER A 517 12.40 -17.82 10.32
C SER A 517 13.74 -17.46 10.96
N LEU A 518 14.28 -18.35 11.81
CA LEU A 518 15.61 -18.19 12.43
C LEU A 518 16.71 -17.90 11.40
N ASN A 519 16.54 -18.38 10.16
CA ASN A 519 17.47 -18.08 9.07
C ASN A 519 17.52 -16.57 8.71
N MET A 520 16.44 -15.85 8.92
CA MET A 520 16.35 -14.42 8.61
C MET A 520 17.23 -13.60 9.55
N ILE A 521 17.17 -13.88 10.85
CA ILE A 521 17.94 -13.15 11.87
C ILE A 521 19.45 -13.24 11.60
N SER A 522 19.94 -14.37 11.12
CA SER A 522 21.37 -14.56 10.83
C SER A 522 21.89 -13.77 9.63
N SER A 523 20.99 -13.24 8.78
CA SER A 523 21.35 -12.56 7.53
C SER A 523 21.12 -11.06 7.54
N ILE A 524 20.42 -10.52 8.56
CA ILE A 524 20.06 -9.09 8.62
C ILE A 524 21.01 -8.36 9.58
N PRO A 525 21.67 -7.26 9.14
CA PRO A 525 22.62 -6.52 9.97
C PRO A 525 21.87 -5.49 10.86
N ILE A 526 21.17 -5.99 11.90
CA ILE A 526 20.49 -5.18 12.91
C ILE A 526 21.34 -5.05 14.18
N ASP A 527 21.14 -3.97 14.93
CA ASP A 527 21.87 -3.67 16.17
C ASP A 527 21.17 -4.23 17.40
N VAL A 528 19.83 -4.23 17.40
CA VAL A 528 19.01 -4.60 18.57
C VAL A 528 17.89 -5.56 18.15
N LEU A 529 17.73 -6.63 18.93
CA LEU A 529 16.57 -7.52 18.84
C LEU A 529 15.61 -7.22 19.98
N LYS A 530 14.39 -6.76 19.66
CA LYS A 530 13.32 -6.51 20.63
C LYS A 530 12.42 -7.75 20.73
N ILE A 531 12.40 -8.38 21.89
CA ILE A 531 11.57 -9.55 22.20
C ILE A 531 10.21 -9.05 22.69
N ASP A 532 9.15 -9.44 21.97
CA ASP A 532 7.78 -9.04 22.25
C ASP A 532 7.31 -9.42 23.67
N GLY A 533 6.52 -8.54 24.26
CA GLY A 533 5.90 -8.72 25.58
C GLY A 533 4.96 -9.91 25.70
N VAL A 534 4.58 -10.58 24.61
CA VAL A 534 3.83 -11.86 24.63
C VAL A 534 4.55 -12.91 25.46
N PHE A 535 5.87 -12.95 25.43
CA PHE A 535 6.67 -13.85 26.23
C PHE A 535 6.67 -13.52 27.73
N MET A 536 6.26 -12.30 28.11
CA MET A 536 6.23 -11.84 29.51
C MET A 536 4.92 -12.14 30.24
N HIS A 537 3.87 -12.64 29.55
CA HIS A 537 2.58 -13.03 30.13
C HIS A 537 1.97 -12.01 31.10
N ARG A 538 1.98 -10.74 30.75
CA ARG A 538 1.44 -9.57 31.46
C ARG A 538 1.01 -9.85 32.91
N GLY A 539 1.87 -9.52 33.88
CA GLY A 539 1.57 -9.57 35.30
C GLY A 539 1.51 -10.99 35.92
N LYS A 540 1.96 -12.02 35.20
CA LYS A 540 2.09 -13.40 35.71
C LYS A 540 3.53 -13.84 35.77
N ASP A 541 3.83 -14.77 36.66
CA ASP A 541 5.15 -15.41 36.72
C ASP A 541 5.43 -16.18 35.43
N LEU A 542 6.65 -16.04 34.94
CA LEU A 542 7.13 -16.80 33.78
C LEU A 542 7.15 -18.30 34.12
N ASN A 543 6.49 -19.09 33.31
CA ASN A 543 6.55 -20.54 33.46
C ASN A 543 7.93 -21.09 33.01
N LYS A 544 8.21 -22.38 33.34
CA LYS A 544 9.50 -22.99 33.03
C LYS A 544 9.83 -22.98 31.52
N ASN A 545 8.85 -23.19 30.68
CA ASN A 545 9.06 -23.26 29.22
C ASN A 545 9.37 -21.87 28.65
N ASP A 546 8.67 -20.81 29.13
CA ASP A 546 8.94 -19.43 28.72
C ASP A 546 10.37 -19.03 29.07
N LYS A 547 10.82 -19.35 30.30
CA LYS A 547 12.19 -19.09 30.74
C LYS A 547 13.23 -19.81 29.86
N ILE A 548 12.95 -21.05 29.43
CA ILE A 548 13.83 -21.79 28.53
C ILE A 548 13.91 -21.11 27.16
N VAL A 549 12.75 -20.72 26.59
CA VAL A 549 12.69 -20.07 25.28
C VAL A 549 13.44 -18.74 25.31
N LEU A 550 13.13 -17.86 26.29
CA LEU A 550 13.78 -16.57 26.45
C LEU A 550 15.30 -16.69 26.60
N ASN A 551 15.77 -17.56 27.47
CA ASN A 551 17.20 -17.78 27.65
C ASN A 551 17.92 -18.17 26.34
N ASN A 552 17.31 -19.06 25.54
CA ASN A 552 17.90 -19.47 24.26
C ASN A 552 17.85 -18.36 23.20
N VAL A 553 16.78 -17.58 23.15
CA VAL A 553 16.67 -16.42 22.24
C VAL A 553 17.68 -15.35 22.60
N ILE A 554 17.78 -14.98 23.89
CA ILE A 554 18.77 -14.00 24.36
C ILE A 554 20.19 -14.47 24.02
N LYS A 555 20.51 -15.72 24.34
CA LYS A 555 21.82 -16.28 24.03
C LYS A 555 22.14 -16.27 22.54
N MET A 556 21.20 -16.67 21.70
CA MET A 556 21.34 -16.66 20.25
C MET A 556 21.61 -15.23 19.72
N ALA A 557 20.84 -14.23 20.14
CA ALA A 557 21.03 -12.84 19.72
C ALA A 557 22.40 -12.30 20.15
N LYS A 558 22.84 -12.62 21.37
CA LYS A 558 24.19 -12.26 21.87
C LYS A 558 25.31 -12.90 21.06
N GLU A 559 25.19 -14.18 20.70
CA GLU A 559 26.17 -14.88 19.84
C GLU A 559 26.21 -14.27 18.41
N LEU A 560 25.13 -13.63 17.96
CA LEU A 560 25.06 -12.88 16.70
C LEU A 560 25.53 -11.41 16.85
N ASN A 561 26.04 -11.00 18.02
CA ASN A 561 26.48 -9.64 18.35
C ASN A 561 25.36 -8.59 18.33
N MET A 562 24.11 -8.99 18.58
CA MET A 562 22.98 -8.08 18.74
C MET A 562 22.79 -7.74 20.23
N ALA A 563 22.42 -6.50 20.52
CA ALA A 563 21.86 -6.16 21.82
C ALA A 563 20.44 -6.71 21.94
N VAL A 564 20.02 -7.06 23.15
CA VAL A 564 18.69 -7.63 23.39
C VAL A 564 17.88 -6.69 24.27
N LEU A 565 16.69 -6.34 23.79
CA LEU A 565 15.67 -5.61 24.55
C LEU A 565 14.46 -6.53 24.76
N CYS A 566 13.99 -6.63 26.02
CA CYS A 566 12.74 -7.33 26.32
C CYS A 566 11.64 -6.35 26.69
N GLU A 567 10.50 -6.49 26.02
CA GLU A 567 9.31 -5.67 26.23
C GLU A 567 8.33 -6.26 27.25
N GLY A 568 7.35 -5.45 27.68
CA GLY A 568 6.25 -5.90 28.52
C GLY A 568 6.65 -6.30 29.94
N VAL A 569 7.77 -5.79 30.46
CA VAL A 569 8.26 -6.09 31.80
C VAL A 569 7.43 -5.32 32.85
N GLU A 570 6.75 -6.06 33.74
CA GLU A 570 5.81 -5.48 34.73
C GLU A 570 6.17 -5.81 36.17
N THR A 571 7.04 -6.80 36.44
CA THR A 571 7.37 -7.23 37.81
C THR A 571 8.88 -7.27 38.06
N ARG A 572 9.25 -7.19 39.36
CA ARG A 572 10.64 -7.30 39.78
C ARG A 572 11.24 -8.66 39.45
N GLU A 573 10.47 -9.71 39.58
CA GLU A 573 10.88 -11.09 39.29
C GLU A 573 11.24 -11.27 37.81
N GLN A 574 10.52 -10.58 36.92
CA GLN A 574 10.85 -10.56 35.49
C GLN A 574 12.17 -9.81 35.24
N VAL A 575 12.40 -8.68 35.90
CA VAL A 575 13.66 -7.94 35.81
C VAL A 575 14.84 -8.79 36.26
N ASP A 576 14.73 -9.43 37.42
CA ASP A 576 15.81 -10.27 38.00
C ASP A 576 16.11 -11.47 37.08
N PHE A 577 15.06 -12.10 36.53
CA PHE A 577 15.22 -13.19 35.56
C PHE A 577 15.94 -12.75 34.29
N LEU A 578 15.54 -11.61 33.70
CA LEU A 578 16.13 -11.09 32.46
C LEU A 578 17.59 -10.68 32.67
N LYS A 579 17.90 -10.11 33.84
CA LYS A 579 19.29 -9.80 34.24
C LYS A 579 20.14 -11.04 34.30
N ASP A 580 19.65 -12.12 34.96
CA ASP A 580 20.35 -13.39 35.06
C ASP A 580 20.48 -14.06 33.68
N ALA A 581 19.52 -13.86 32.77
CA ALA A 581 19.55 -14.37 31.40
C ALA A 581 20.53 -13.60 30.48
N GLY A 582 21.07 -12.45 30.93
CA GLY A 582 22.00 -11.63 30.16
C GLY A 582 21.33 -10.68 29.16
N CYS A 583 20.06 -10.29 29.38
CA CYS A 583 19.38 -9.26 28.63
C CYS A 583 20.06 -7.90 28.87
N ASP A 584 20.19 -7.06 27.83
CA ASP A 584 20.85 -5.77 27.93
C ASP A 584 19.91 -4.67 28.41
N VAL A 585 18.70 -4.62 27.84
CA VAL A 585 17.74 -3.53 28.00
C VAL A 585 16.35 -4.09 28.25
N ILE A 586 15.60 -3.45 29.09
CA ILE A 586 14.20 -3.78 29.37
C ILE A 586 13.31 -2.56 29.17
N GLN A 587 12.09 -2.84 28.71
CA GLN A 587 11.04 -1.84 28.52
C GLN A 587 9.72 -2.41 29.06
N GLY A 588 9.01 -1.62 29.88
CA GLY A 588 7.76 -2.09 30.43
C GLY A 588 7.24 -1.22 31.57
N PHE A 589 6.03 -1.55 32.04
CA PHE A 589 5.33 -0.74 33.03
C PHE A 589 5.96 -0.78 34.43
N TYR A 590 6.88 -1.71 34.66
CA TYR A 590 7.62 -1.76 35.90
C TYR A 590 8.42 -0.49 36.16
N PHE A 591 9.12 0.04 35.14
CA PHE A 591 9.89 1.29 35.26
C PHE A 591 9.10 2.51 34.80
N GLY A 592 8.37 2.41 33.68
CA GLY A 592 7.61 3.54 33.17
C GLY A 592 6.63 3.17 32.07
N LYS A 593 5.45 3.74 32.16
CA LYS A 593 4.48 3.75 31.05
C LYS A 593 4.90 4.83 30.04
N PRO A 594 4.44 4.75 28.77
CA PRO A 594 4.59 5.88 27.87
C PRO A 594 4.11 7.18 28.51
N MET A 595 4.95 8.20 28.52
CA MET A 595 4.68 9.47 29.21
C MET A 595 4.93 10.67 28.28
N PRO A 596 4.25 11.80 28.49
CA PRO A 596 4.46 13.01 27.69
C PRO A 596 5.82 13.64 27.98
N GLU A 597 6.30 14.51 27.06
CA GLU A 597 7.62 15.16 27.11
C GLU A 597 7.99 15.71 28.50
N PRO A 598 7.17 16.52 29.21
CA PRO A 598 7.59 17.07 30.51
C PRO A 598 7.86 16.00 31.58
N ALA A 599 7.05 14.95 31.60
CA ALA A 599 7.24 13.83 32.53
C ALA A 599 8.48 12.99 32.15
N PHE A 600 8.76 12.84 30.86
CA PHE A 600 9.95 12.16 30.39
C PHE A 600 11.24 12.95 30.67
N GLU A 601 11.21 14.26 30.58
CA GLU A 601 12.33 15.12 31.00
C GLU A 601 12.68 14.92 32.48
N ASP A 602 11.67 14.85 33.36
CA ASP A 602 11.88 14.58 34.80
C ASP A 602 12.39 13.14 35.02
N PHE A 603 11.88 12.16 34.23
CA PHE A 603 12.35 10.77 34.28
C PHE A 603 13.85 10.67 33.92
N ILE A 604 14.28 11.31 32.83
CA ILE A 604 15.71 11.33 32.46
C ILE A 604 16.57 11.86 33.62
N ARG A 605 16.16 12.97 34.26
CA ARG A 605 16.93 13.53 35.39
C ARG A 605 17.05 12.58 36.58
N GLN A 606 16.03 11.75 36.79
CA GLN A 606 16.01 10.82 37.94
C GLN A 606 16.84 9.55 37.67
N TYR A 607 16.87 9.06 36.42
CA TYR A 607 17.45 7.75 36.06
C TYR A 607 18.74 7.83 35.20
N SER A 608 19.34 9.03 35.02
CA SER A 608 20.63 9.20 34.30
C SER A 608 21.89 8.74 35.07
#